data_e535f83dc9c46ed95b419d2776bc163a
#
_entry.id   e535f83dc9c46ed95b419d2776bc163a
#
_cell.length_a   1.000
_cell.length_b   1.000
_cell.length_c   1.000
_cell.angle_alpha   90.00
_cell.angle_beta   90.00
_cell.angle_gamma   90.00
#
_symmetry.space_group_name_H-M   'P 1'
#
loop_
_entity.id
_entity.type
_entity.pdbx_description
1 polymer ?
#
loop_
_entity_poly.entity_id
_entity_poly.type
_entity_poly.pdbx_seq_one_letter_code
_entity_poly.pdbx_strand_id
1 'polypeptide(L)'
;RRALIEKVGLFDESLLTNEDYEFNARVRKAGGRIWLDPSIRSIYFARATLLELARQYWRYGYWKWRMLRRYPNTLRWRQALPPLFVLSLAGLGLLSIFFPLMKFLLLGELLLYLFICLTAGIQARLRLRKNFLSVGLPLAIPIMHIAWGSGLLWSMLASGFRKNG
;
A
#
# COMPACT_ATOMS: atom_id res chain seq x y z
N ARG A 1 -27.88 7.10 -0.43
CA ARG A 1 -29.36 6.92 -0.27
C ARG A 1 -29.58 5.63 0.53
N ARG A 2 -30.57 5.63 1.46
CA ARG A 2 -30.86 4.50 2.36
C ARG A 2 -31.11 3.20 1.61
N ALA A 3 -31.93 3.23 0.58
CA ALA A 3 -32.22 2.06 -0.28
C ALA A 3 -30.98 1.38 -0.89
N LEU A 4 -29.91 2.14 -1.16
CA LEU A 4 -28.67 1.56 -1.65
C LEU A 4 -27.91 0.83 -0.53
N ILE A 5 -27.92 1.37 0.70
CA ILE A 5 -27.32 0.74 1.87
C ILE A 5 -28.07 -0.56 2.21
N GLU A 6 -29.39 -0.55 2.16
CA GLU A 6 -30.23 -1.76 2.36
C GLU A 6 -29.92 -2.84 1.31
N LYS A 7 -29.64 -2.45 0.05
CA LYS A 7 -29.26 -3.37 -1.04
C LYS A 7 -27.86 -3.94 -0.87
N VAL A 8 -26.86 -3.14 -0.46
CA VAL A 8 -25.47 -3.57 -0.39
C VAL A 8 -25.06 -4.08 0.98
N GLY A 9 -25.85 -3.84 2.02
CA GLY A 9 -25.54 -4.15 3.41
C GLY A 9 -24.56 -3.16 4.06
N LEU A 10 -24.27 -3.37 5.33
CA LEU A 10 -23.35 -2.54 6.13
C LEU A 10 -21.88 -2.92 5.87
N PHE A 11 -20.96 -2.34 6.65
CA PHE A 11 -19.53 -2.66 6.60
C PHE A 11 -19.27 -4.13 6.95
N ASP A 12 -18.28 -4.73 6.30
CA ASP A 12 -17.81 -6.08 6.62
C ASP A 12 -16.91 -6.03 7.87
N GLU A 13 -17.45 -6.32 9.02
CA GLU A 13 -16.77 -6.29 10.33
C GLU A 13 -15.63 -7.31 10.43
N SER A 14 -15.56 -8.31 9.54
CA SER A 14 -14.44 -9.24 9.47
C SER A 14 -13.18 -8.65 8.87
N LEU A 15 -13.27 -7.45 8.26
CA LEU A 15 -12.14 -6.68 7.74
C LEU A 15 -11.74 -5.63 8.77
N LEU A 16 -10.62 -5.85 9.48
CA LEU A 16 -10.11 -4.87 10.45
C LEU A 16 -9.46 -3.63 9.80
N THR A 17 -9.29 -3.63 8.48
CA THR A 17 -8.83 -2.51 7.64
C THR A 17 -9.29 -2.72 6.22
N ASN A 18 -9.44 -1.63 5.44
CA ASN A 18 -10.01 -1.59 4.08
C ASN A 18 -11.52 -1.90 4.03
N GLU A 19 -12.24 -1.87 5.14
CA GLU A 19 -13.69 -2.01 5.23
C GLU A 19 -14.42 -0.93 4.43
N ASP A 20 -13.92 0.29 4.48
CA ASP A 20 -14.41 1.43 3.70
C ASP A 20 -14.18 1.24 2.20
N TYR A 21 -13.02 0.73 1.82
CA TYR A 21 -12.69 0.44 0.43
C TYR A 21 -13.54 -0.70 -0.13
N GLU A 22 -13.77 -1.75 0.67
CA GLU A 22 -14.65 -2.88 0.35
C GLU A 22 -16.09 -2.41 0.15
N PHE A 23 -16.62 -1.67 1.13
CA PHE A 23 -17.95 -1.10 1.06
C PHE A 23 -18.17 -0.26 -0.20
N ASN A 24 -17.20 0.61 -0.50
CA ASN A 24 -17.20 1.42 -1.72
C ASN A 24 -17.17 0.58 -3.00
N ALA A 25 -16.51 -0.58 -2.99
CA ALA A 25 -16.50 -1.52 -4.12
C ALA A 25 -17.88 -2.14 -4.33
N ARG A 26 -18.58 -2.57 -3.25
CA ARG A 26 -19.95 -3.09 -3.32
C ARG A 26 -20.94 -2.03 -3.81
N VAL A 27 -20.84 -0.80 -3.30
CA VAL A 27 -21.67 0.33 -3.74
C VAL A 27 -21.55 0.54 -5.26
N ARG A 28 -20.33 0.57 -5.80
CA ARG A 28 -20.09 0.73 -7.24
C ARG A 28 -20.61 -0.45 -8.05
N LYS A 29 -20.39 -1.67 -7.57
CA LYS A 29 -20.90 -2.90 -8.23
C LYS A 29 -22.43 -2.93 -8.29
N ALA A 30 -23.11 -2.34 -7.30
CA ALA A 30 -24.56 -2.19 -7.27
C ALA A 30 -25.09 -1.02 -8.14
N GLY A 31 -24.22 -0.35 -8.92
CA GLY A 31 -24.58 0.81 -9.76
C GLY A 31 -24.64 2.13 -9.00
N GLY A 32 -24.20 2.17 -7.74
CA GLY A 32 -24.16 3.38 -6.93
C GLY A 32 -22.99 4.29 -7.29
N ARG A 33 -23.13 5.58 -6.98
CA ARG A 33 -22.09 6.59 -7.12
C ARG A 33 -21.63 7.04 -5.75
N ILE A 34 -20.30 7.25 -5.61
CA ILE A 34 -19.69 7.81 -4.41
C ILE A 34 -19.35 9.26 -4.72
N TRP A 35 -19.91 10.16 -3.94
CA TRP A 35 -19.65 11.58 -4.04
C TRP A 35 -18.66 11.99 -2.96
N LEU A 36 -17.61 12.70 -3.35
CA LEU A 36 -16.69 13.34 -2.43
C LEU A 36 -17.01 14.84 -2.41
N ASP A 37 -17.49 15.32 -1.27
CA ASP A 37 -17.76 16.73 -1.07
C ASP A 37 -16.51 17.43 -0.51
N PRO A 38 -15.88 18.35 -1.24
CA PRO A 38 -14.68 19.05 -0.80
C PRO A 38 -14.94 20.06 0.33
N SER A 39 -16.20 20.37 0.63
CA SER A 39 -16.56 21.25 1.76
C SER A 39 -16.46 20.53 3.11
N ILE A 40 -16.58 19.20 3.12
CA ILE A 40 -16.45 18.39 4.34
C ILE A 40 -14.99 18.36 4.76
N ARG A 41 -14.71 18.94 5.91
CA ARG A 41 -13.37 18.96 6.50
C ARG A 41 -13.30 17.96 7.64
N SER A 42 -12.22 17.16 7.66
CA SER A 42 -11.89 16.27 8.77
C SER A 42 -10.45 16.51 9.21
N ILE A 43 -10.18 16.30 10.49
CA ILE A 43 -8.82 16.34 11.03
C ILE A 43 -8.31 14.90 11.09
N TYR A 44 -7.20 14.65 10.40
CA TYR A 44 -6.52 13.35 10.43
C TYR A 44 -5.25 13.45 11.27
N PHE A 45 -5.19 12.67 12.36
CA PHE A 45 -3.99 12.55 13.17
C PHE A 45 -3.06 11.52 12.54
N ALA A 46 -2.00 12.01 11.89
CA ALA A 46 -0.98 11.15 11.28
C ALA A 46 -0.19 10.40 12.37
N ARG A 47 0.45 9.30 11.97
CA ARG A 47 1.33 8.56 12.88
C ARG A 47 2.54 9.39 13.25
N ALA A 48 2.90 9.39 14.54
CA ALA A 48 3.97 10.22 15.06
C ALA A 48 5.36 9.67 14.73
N THR A 49 5.48 8.35 14.54
CA THR A 49 6.76 7.67 14.32
C THR A 49 6.77 6.86 13.03
N LEU A 50 7.96 6.66 12.46
CA LEU A 50 8.17 5.80 11.28
C LEU A 50 7.79 4.34 11.57
N LEU A 51 7.97 3.86 12.79
CA LEU A 51 7.57 2.52 13.18
C LEU A 51 6.05 2.33 13.18
N GLU A 52 5.32 3.29 13.70
CA GLU A 52 3.85 3.27 13.65
C GLU A 52 3.34 3.36 12.21
N LEU A 53 4.00 4.16 11.36
CA LEU A 53 3.73 4.23 9.94
C LEU A 53 3.95 2.87 9.27
N ALA A 54 5.09 2.20 9.55
CA ALA A 54 5.38 0.86 9.05
C ALA A 54 4.32 -0.16 9.46
N ARG A 55 3.95 -0.19 10.75
CA ARG A 55 2.89 -1.08 11.28
C ARG A 55 1.54 -0.85 10.60
N GLN A 56 1.19 0.41 10.36
CA GLN A 56 -0.05 0.79 9.68
C GLN A 56 -0.05 0.28 8.23
N TYR A 57 1.01 0.53 7.47
CA TYR A 57 1.10 0.13 6.08
C TYR A 57 1.22 -1.39 5.91
N TRP A 58 1.91 -2.07 6.82
CA TRP A 58 1.94 -3.53 6.84
C TRP A 58 0.53 -4.11 7.02
N ARG A 59 -0.25 -3.58 7.97
CA ARG A 59 -1.67 -3.98 8.16
C ARG A 59 -2.49 -3.72 6.92
N TYR A 60 -2.32 -2.58 6.25
CA TYR A 60 -3.02 -2.27 5.00
C TYR A 60 -2.71 -3.28 3.89
N GLY A 61 -1.45 -3.66 3.69
CA GLY A 61 -1.04 -4.69 2.75
C GLY A 61 -1.65 -6.06 3.11
N TYR A 62 -1.52 -6.47 4.37
CA TYR A 62 -2.03 -7.75 4.86
C TYR A 62 -3.55 -7.91 4.62
N TRP A 63 -4.35 -6.93 4.99
CA TRP A 63 -5.79 -6.97 4.81
C TRP A 63 -6.22 -6.75 3.36
N LYS A 64 -5.39 -6.07 2.55
CA LYS A 64 -5.65 -5.90 1.12
C LYS A 64 -5.71 -7.24 0.39
N TRP A 65 -4.81 -8.17 0.68
CA TRP A 65 -4.88 -9.50 0.08
C TRP A 65 -6.17 -10.24 0.43
N ARG A 66 -6.59 -10.21 1.71
CA ARG A 66 -7.84 -10.83 2.16
C ARG A 66 -9.06 -10.25 1.45
N MET A 67 -9.06 -8.93 1.26
CA MET A 67 -10.08 -8.25 0.49
C MET A 67 -10.05 -8.67 -0.99
N LEU A 68 -8.88 -8.76 -1.62
CA LEU A 68 -8.73 -9.14 -3.02
C LEU A 68 -9.23 -10.56 -3.30
N ARG A 69 -9.11 -11.48 -2.35
CA ARG A 69 -9.68 -12.84 -2.48
C ARG A 69 -11.19 -12.83 -2.59
N ARG A 70 -11.88 -11.86 -2.01
CA ARG A 70 -13.34 -11.69 -2.10
C ARG A 70 -13.75 -10.82 -3.28
N TYR A 71 -12.93 -9.82 -3.59
CA TYR A 71 -13.20 -8.77 -4.59
C TYR A 71 -11.98 -8.55 -5.50
N PRO A 72 -11.63 -9.49 -6.40
CA PRO A 72 -10.38 -9.46 -7.18
C PRO A 72 -10.26 -8.21 -8.08
N ASN A 73 -11.37 -7.69 -8.59
CA ASN A 73 -11.40 -6.53 -9.48
C ASN A 73 -11.15 -5.18 -8.77
N THR A 74 -10.76 -5.19 -7.48
CA THR A 74 -10.47 -3.98 -6.71
C THR A 74 -8.99 -3.64 -6.65
N LEU A 75 -8.12 -4.43 -7.27
CA LEU A 75 -6.69 -4.14 -7.38
C LEU A 75 -6.46 -3.05 -8.43
N ARG A 76 -5.80 -1.98 -8.03
CA ARG A 76 -5.27 -0.98 -8.96
C ARG A 76 -3.82 -1.34 -9.29
N TRP A 77 -3.40 -1.18 -10.55
CA TRP A 77 -2.04 -1.51 -10.99
C TRP A 77 -0.93 -0.91 -10.09
N ARG A 78 -1.12 0.35 -9.63
CA ARG A 78 -0.18 1.01 -8.70
C ARG A 78 -0.01 0.30 -7.36
N GLN A 79 -1.00 -0.47 -6.94
CA GLN A 79 -0.93 -1.26 -5.71
C GLN A 79 -0.11 -2.55 -5.89
N ALA A 80 0.20 -2.96 -7.12
CA ALA A 80 1.11 -4.06 -7.39
C ALA A 80 2.60 -3.66 -7.28
N LEU A 81 2.92 -2.36 -7.41
CA LEU A 81 4.30 -1.89 -7.39
C LEU A 81 5.05 -2.21 -6.07
N PRO A 82 4.50 -1.93 -4.86
CA PRO A 82 5.21 -2.23 -3.63
C PRO A 82 5.54 -3.72 -3.42
N PRO A 83 4.62 -4.69 -3.63
CA PRO A 83 4.99 -6.10 -3.47
C PRO A 83 5.96 -6.58 -4.57
N LEU A 84 5.87 -6.08 -5.80
CA LEU A 84 6.84 -6.37 -6.86
C LEU A 84 8.23 -5.84 -6.50
N PHE A 85 8.32 -4.64 -5.95
CA PHE A 85 9.57 -4.06 -5.46
C PHE A 85 10.18 -4.89 -4.33
N VAL A 86 9.37 -5.36 -3.37
CA VAL A 86 9.87 -6.25 -2.30
C VAL A 86 10.35 -7.58 -2.87
N LEU A 87 9.63 -8.15 -3.86
CA LEU A 87 10.04 -9.39 -4.52
C LEU A 87 11.33 -9.21 -5.34
N SER A 88 11.49 -8.09 -6.05
CA SER A 88 12.72 -7.81 -6.80
C SER A 88 13.92 -7.65 -5.87
N LEU A 89 13.78 -6.91 -4.76
CA LEU A 89 14.84 -6.79 -3.75
C LEU A 89 15.23 -8.16 -3.17
N ALA A 90 14.25 -8.98 -2.79
CA ALA A 90 14.51 -10.30 -2.23
C ALA A 90 15.14 -11.24 -3.28
N GLY A 91 14.62 -11.25 -4.51
CA GLY A 91 15.11 -12.08 -5.61
C GLY A 91 16.52 -11.69 -6.05
N LEU A 92 16.75 -10.40 -6.32
CA LEU A 92 18.09 -9.91 -6.68
C LEU A 92 19.10 -10.08 -5.52
N GLY A 93 18.64 -9.85 -4.27
CA GLY A 93 19.47 -10.08 -3.09
C GLY A 93 19.91 -11.54 -2.97
N LEU A 94 19.00 -12.50 -3.13
CA LEU A 94 19.31 -13.92 -3.12
C LEU A 94 20.22 -14.33 -4.28
N LEU A 95 19.88 -13.92 -5.52
CA LEU A 95 20.66 -14.25 -6.71
C LEU A 95 22.04 -13.60 -6.72
N SER A 96 22.21 -12.47 -6.02
CA SER A 96 23.50 -11.78 -5.90
C SER A 96 24.56 -12.60 -5.18
N ILE A 97 24.16 -13.62 -4.41
CA ILE A 97 25.07 -14.55 -3.74
C ILE A 97 25.82 -15.39 -4.78
N PHE A 98 25.13 -15.78 -5.87
CA PHE A 98 25.66 -16.70 -6.86
C PHE A 98 26.15 -15.98 -8.13
N PHE A 99 25.56 -14.83 -8.48
CA PHE A 99 25.82 -14.13 -9.73
C PHE A 99 26.23 -12.67 -9.49
N PRO A 100 27.49 -12.29 -9.80
CA PRO A 100 27.97 -10.92 -9.62
C PRO A 100 27.12 -9.85 -10.33
N LEU A 101 26.58 -10.16 -11.51
CA LEU A 101 25.71 -9.25 -12.26
C LEU A 101 24.47 -8.81 -11.44
N MET A 102 23.92 -9.71 -10.63
CA MET A 102 22.74 -9.41 -9.80
C MET A 102 23.03 -8.36 -8.73
N LYS A 103 24.30 -8.26 -8.24
CA LYS A 103 24.74 -7.19 -7.33
C LYS A 103 24.63 -5.81 -7.98
N PHE A 104 25.07 -5.72 -9.23
CA PHE A 104 24.99 -4.45 -9.98
C PHE A 104 23.53 -4.07 -10.29
N LEU A 105 22.69 -5.05 -10.64
CA LEU A 105 21.26 -4.81 -10.86
C LEU A 105 20.56 -4.37 -9.56
N LEU A 106 20.83 -5.03 -8.44
CA LEU A 106 20.30 -4.64 -7.13
C LEU A 106 20.75 -3.22 -6.74
N LEU A 107 22.03 -2.92 -6.91
CA LEU A 107 22.56 -1.58 -6.63
C LEU A 107 21.90 -0.54 -7.54
N GLY A 108 21.76 -0.82 -8.83
CA GLY A 108 21.07 0.06 -9.78
C GLY A 108 19.61 0.32 -9.42
N GLU A 109 18.87 -0.73 -9.02
CA GLU A 109 17.49 -0.61 -8.53
C GLU A 109 17.40 0.29 -7.28
N LEU A 110 18.28 0.07 -6.29
CA LEU A 110 18.31 0.86 -5.07
C LEU A 110 18.66 2.33 -5.32
N LEU A 111 19.66 2.59 -6.19
CA LEU A 111 20.07 3.95 -6.55
C LEU A 111 18.97 4.68 -7.31
N LEU A 112 18.34 4.02 -8.28
CA LEU A 112 17.21 4.58 -9.03
C LEU A 112 16.04 4.89 -8.09
N TYR A 113 15.70 3.96 -7.21
CA TYR A 113 14.63 4.14 -6.25
C TYR A 113 14.90 5.30 -5.28
N LEU A 114 16.12 5.37 -4.74
CA LEU A 114 16.56 6.48 -3.88
C LEU A 114 16.49 7.82 -4.62
N PHE A 115 16.95 7.87 -5.88
CA PHE A 115 16.88 9.06 -6.71
C PHE A 115 15.43 9.53 -6.89
N ILE A 116 14.49 8.62 -7.18
CA ILE A 116 13.06 8.93 -7.29
C ILE A 116 12.51 9.47 -5.97
N CYS A 117 12.86 8.87 -4.83
CA CYS A 117 12.40 9.33 -3.52
C CYS A 117 12.96 10.73 -3.17
N LEU A 118 14.24 10.98 -3.46
CA LEU A 118 14.88 12.28 -3.23
C LEU A 118 14.25 13.37 -4.10
N THR A 119 14.05 13.10 -5.39
CA THR A 119 13.41 14.06 -6.30
C THR A 119 11.99 14.38 -5.86
N ALA A 120 11.21 13.38 -5.42
CA ALA A 120 9.88 13.58 -4.86
C ALA A 120 9.91 14.46 -3.60
N GLY A 121 10.88 14.24 -2.70
CA GLY A 121 11.08 15.05 -1.50
C GLY A 121 11.44 16.51 -1.82
N ILE A 122 12.34 16.72 -2.78
CA ILE A 122 12.74 18.07 -3.21
C ILE A 122 11.56 18.79 -3.88
N GLN A 123 10.85 18.14 -4.79
CA GLN A 123 9.67 18.72 -5.47
C GLN A 123 8.59 19.12 -4.45
N ALA A 124 8.30 18.25 -3.48
CA ALA A 124 7.32 18.53 -2.43
C ALA A 124 7.76 19.71 -1.55
N ARG A 125 9.06 19.77 -1.18
CA ARG A 125 9.62 20.92 -0.47
C ARG A 125 9.41 22.24 -1.23
N LEU A 126 9.76 22.27 -2.51
CA LEU A 126 9.64 23.47 -3.35
C LEU A 126 8.17 23.89 -3.51
N ARG A 127 7.29 22.92 -3.77
CA ARG A 127 5.85 23.17 -3.98
C ARG A 127 5.14 23.64 -2.71
N LEU A 128 5.41 23.00 -1.58
CA LEU A 128 4.69 23.24 -0.32
C LEU A 128 5.44 24.19 0.62
N ARG A 129 6.65 24.61 0.26
CA ARG A 129 7.55 25.48 1.05
C ARG A 129 7.83 24.95 2.46
N LYS A 130 7.95 23.62 2.60
CA LYS A 130 8.20 22.93 3.89
C LYS A 130 9.51 22.15 3.82
N ASN A 131 10.56 22.66 4.49
CA ASN A 131 11.93 22.12 4.40
C ASN A 131 12.04 20.65 4.85
N PHE A 132 11.29 20.23 5.87
CA PHE A 132 11.35 18.87 6.39
C PHE A 132 10.93 17.79 5.36
N LEU A 133 10.21 18.15 4.30
CA LEU A 133 9.77 17.21 3.27
C LEU A 133 10.92 16.67 2.43
N SER A 134 12.03 17.43 2.32
CA SER A 134 13.22 16.94 1.57
C SER A 134 13.90 15.73 2.20
N VAL A 135 13.69 15.51 3.51
CA VAL A 135 14.20 14.35 4.24
C VAL A 135 13.07 13.39 4.63
N GLY A 136 11.95 13.94 5.10
CA GLY A 136 10.83 13.15 5.60
C GLY A 136 10.19 12.25 4.54
N LEU A 137 9.99 12.73 3.30
CA LEU A 137 9.42 11.91 2.23
C LEU A 137 10.36 10.80 1.77
N PRO A 138 11.66 11.04 1.48
CA PRO A 138 12.60 9.97 1.16
C PRO A 138 12.72 8.88 2.22
N LEU A 139 12.44 9.17 3.48
CA LEU A 139 12.40 8.18 4.55
C LEU A 139 11.04 7.47 4.63
N ALA A 140 9.95 8.22 4.52
CA ALA A 140 8.61 7.66 4.69
C ALA A 140 8.19 6.76 3.51
N ILE A 141 8.49 7.15 2.26
CA ILE A 141 8.08 6.40 1.07
C ILE A 141 8.62 4.96 1.05
N PRO A 142 9.94 4.70 1.28
CA PRO A 142 10.46 3.34 1.35
C PRO A 142 9.81 2.51 2.45
N ILE A 143 9.63 3.11 3.63
CA ILE A 143 8.99 2.43 4.76
C ILE A 143 7.56 2.00 4.40
N MET A 144 6.79 2.88 3.77
CA MET A 144 5.43 2.59 3.33
C MET A 144 5.41 1.47 2.27
N HIS A 145 6.28 1.53 1.27
CA HIS A 145 6.33 0.55 0.18
C HIS A 145 6.78 -0.82 0.69
N ILE A 146 7.85 -0.88 1.48
CA ILE A 146 8.35 -2.15 2.03
C ILE A 146 7.33 -2.75 2.98
N ALA A 147 6.79 -1.98 3.92
CA ALA A 147 5.82 -2.48 4.88
C ALA A 147 4.52 -2.97 4.19
N TRP A 148 3.98 -2.20 3.24
CA TRP A 148 2.77 -2.57 2.51
C TRP A 148 2.99 -3.80 1.63
N GLY A 149 4.08 -3.83 0.87
CA GLY A 149 4.44 -4.95 0.00
C GLY A 149 4.67 -6.24 0.79
N SER A 150 5.46 -6.18 1.86
CA SER A 150 5.72 -7.32 2.75
C SER A 150 4.46 -7.82 3.43
N GLY A 151 3.57 -6.92 3.90
CA GLY A 151 2.30 -7.29 4.51
C GLY A 151 1.38 -8.05 3.54
N LEU A 152 1.31 -7.60 2.27
CA LEU A 152 0.51 -8.27 1.24
C LEU A 152 1.09 -9.64 0.91
N LEU A 153 2.41 -9.75 0.65
CA LEU A 153 3.08 -11.01 0.35
C LEU A 153 2.95 -12.00 1.50
N TRP A 154 3.11 -11.53 2.74
CA TRP A 154 2.91 -12.37 3.94
C TRP A 154 1.49 -12.93 4.00
N SER A 155 0.48 -12.10 3.75
CA SER A 155 -0.92 -12.54 3.74
C SER A 155 -1.21 -13.54 2.62
N MET A 156 -0.55 -13.43 1.46
CA MET A 156 -0.61 -14.40 0.37
C MET A 156 -0.08 -15.77 0.83
N LEU A 157 1.12 -15.80 1.38
CA LEU A 157 1.75 -17.02 1.89
C LEU A 157 0.91 -17.66 3.01
N ALA A 158 0.56 -16.88 4.03
CA ALA A 158 -0.22 -17.37 5.17
C ALA A 158 -1.61 -17.92 4.79
N SER A 159 -2.21 -17.42 3.69
CA SER A 159 -3.49 -17.94 3.21
C SER A 159 -3.37 -19.19 2.34
N GLY A 160 -2.20 -19.42 1.73
CA GLY A 160 -1.89 -20.68 1.01
C GLY A 160 -1.77 -21.87 1.95
N PHE A 161 -1.10 -21.68 3.08
CA PHE A 161 -0.92 -22.74 4.10
C PHE A 161 -2.23 -23.13 4.82
N ARG A 162 -3.22 -22.24 4.90
CA ARG A 162 -4.51 -22.53 5.55
C ARG A 162 -5.51 -23.31 4.70
N LYS A 163 -5.25 -23.53 3.41
CA LYS A 163 -6.12 -24.32 2.53
C LYS A 163 -5.88 -25.82 2.63
N ASN A 164 -4.80 -26.25 3.30
CA ASN A 164 -4.36 -27.66 3.40
C ASN A 164 -4.49 -28.23 4.82
N GLY A 165 -5.33 -27.64 5.66
CA GLY A 165 -5.64 -28.15 6.99
C GLY A 165 -7.13 -28.19 7.25
#